data_0e0662393095cb80f52d3b412451a48d
#
_entry.id   0e0662393095cb80f52d3b412451a48d
#
_cell.length_a   1.000
_cell.length_b   1.000
_cell.length_c   1.000
_cell.angle_alpha   90.00
_cell.angle_beta   90.00
_cell.angle_gamma   90.00
#
_symmetry.space_group_name_H-M   'P 1'
#
loop_
_entity.id
_entity.type
_entity.pdbx_description
1 polymer ?
#
loop_
_entity_poly.entity_id
_entity_poly.type
_entity_poly.pdbx_seq_one_letter_code
_entity_poly.pdbx_strand_id
1 'polypeptide(L)'
;MKYEIRDFGSNNRFAMLPISINRPAVLSGSEKQVAWANDILDSVTAFWLESDGLYGLKLPQGVDTTDPRMESALDGWTAKIQNQFDAFFAHTDAKHYIDRLKGFNGNWRKEALQNIITA
;
A
#
# COMPACT_ATOMS: atom_id res chain seq x y z
N MET A 1 13.45 16.29 8.67
CA MET A 1 13.18 15.22 7.67
C MET A 1 11.70 15.25 7.30
N LYS A 2 11.38 15.11 6.03
CA LYS A 2 9.98 15.17 5.56
C LYS A 2 9.16 13.92 5.84
N TYR A 3 9.79 12.82 6.24
CA TYR A 3 9.10 11.56 6.56
C TYR A 3 8.87 11.44 8.06
N GLU A 4 7.67 11.00 8.44
CA GLU A 4 7.36 10.66 9.81
C GLU A 4 8.00 9.30 10.15
N ILE A 5 8.64 9.23 11.30
CA ILE A 5 9.16 7.97 11.85
C ILE A 5 8.29 7.60 13.06
N ARG A 6 7.68 6.42 13.03
CA ARG A 6 6.89 5.89 14.13
C ARG A 6 7.69 4.82 14.87
N ASP A 7 7.82 4.99 16.17
CA ASP A 7 8.55 4.07 17.04
C ASP A 7 7.57 3.39 17.98
N PHE A 8 7.42 2.08 17.82
CA PHE A 8 6.52 1.27 18.66
C PHE A 8 7.27 0.51 19.75
N GLY A 9 8.53 0.85 20.02
CA GLY A 9 9.37 0.16 21.00
C GLY A 9 9.97 -1.14 20.46
N SER A 10 10.89 -1.74 21.24
CA SER A 10 11.55 -3.00 20.90
C SER A 10 12.16 -3.02 19.49
N ASN A 11 12.72 -1.88 19.05
CA ASN A 11 13.30 -1.70 17.71
C ASN A 11 12.28 -1.81 16.56
N ASN A 12 11.00 -1.63 16.86
CA ASN A 12 9.95 -1.57 15.85
C ASN A 12 9.72 -0.14 15.39
N ARG A 13 10.59 0.35 14.52
CA ARG A 13 10.51 1.69 13.94
C ARG A 13 10.13 1.60 12.47
N PHE A 14 9.24 2.49 12.05
CA PHE A 14 8.73 2.53 10.67
C PHE A 14 8.86 3.93 10.12
N ALA A 15 9.35 4.03 8.88
CA ALA A 15 9.24 5.26 8.10
C ALA A 15 7.89 5.22 7.37
N MET A 16 7.12 6.29 7.48
CA MET A 16 5.80 6.38 6.88
C MET A 16 5.91 7.07 5.52
N LEU A 17 5.66 6.29 4.45
CA LEU A 17 5.84 6.74 3.07
C LEU A 17 4.50 7.09 2.44
N PRO A 18 4.32 8.30 1.86
CA PRO A 18 3.08 8.66 1.19
C PRO A 18 2.96 7.87 -0.12
N ILE A 19 2.02 6.94 -0.17
CA ILE A 19 1.77 6.08 -1.32
C ILE A 19 0.31 6.20 -1.70
N SER A 20 0.04 6.39 -3.00
CA SER A 20 -1.31 6.52 -3.53
C SER A 20 -1.79 5.24 -4.16
N ILE A 21 -3.09 4.94 -4.02
CA ILE A 21 -3.76 3.90 -4.80
C ILE A 21 -4.41 4.58 -6.01
N ASN A 22 -3.90 4.25 -7.20
CA ASN A 22 -4.40 4.78 -8.46
C ASN A 22 -5.16 3.68 -9.20
N ARG A 23 -6.49 3.68 -9.03
CA ARG A 23 -7.38 2.64 -9.55
C ARG A 23 -7.45 2.69 -11.09
N PRO A 24 -7.63 1.53 -11.76
CA PRO A 24 -7.93 1.53 -13.18
C PRO A 24 -9.30 2.17 -13.44
N ALA A 25 -9.43 2.91 -14.55
CA ALA A 25 -10.66 3.61 -14.90
C ALA A 25 -11.78 2.64 -15.30
N VAL A 26 -11.42 1.52 -15.94
CA VAL A 26 -12.36 0.53 -16.46
C VAL A 26 -11.85 -0.86 -16.16
N LEU A 27 -12.75 -1.74 -15.71
CA LEU A 27 -12.46 -3.15 -15.51
C LEU A 27 -13.14 -3.99 -16.60
N SER A 28 -12.48 -5.08 -16.99
CA SER A 28 -13.03 -6.09 -17.89
C SER A 28 -13.42 -7.36 -17.12
N GLY A 29 -14.39 -8.08 -17.66
CA GLY A 29 -14.94 -9.30 -17.06
C GLY A 29 -16.46 -9.34 -17.22
N SER A 30 -17.09 -10.35 -16.59
CA SER A 30 -18.58 -10.37 -16.55
C SER A 30 -19.10 -9.21 -15.71
N GLU A 31 -20.37 -8.84 -15.90
CA GLU A 31 -21.01 -7.77 -15.11
C GLU A 31 -20.86 -8.03 -13.60
N LYS A 32 -21.09 -9.26 -13.16
CA LYS A 32 -20.97 -9.63 -11.75
C LYS A 32 -19.54 -9.52 -11.24
N GLN A 33 -18.56 -9.93 -12.03
CA GLN A 33 -17.16 -9.83 -11.67
C GLN A 33 -16.72 -8.37 -11.57
N VAL A 34 -17.10 -7.54 -12.53
CA VAL A 34 -16.76 -6.12 -12.53
C VAL A 34 -17.38 -5.41 -11.31
N ALA A 35 -18.65 -5.67 -11.03
CA ALA A 35 -19.32 -5.11 -9.87
C ALA A 35 -18.65 -5.54 -8.56
N TRP A 36 -18.33 -6.83 -8.44
CA TRP A 36 -17.65 -7.36 -7.26
C TRP A 36 -16.25 -6.75 -7.07
N ALA A 37 -15.46 -6.69 -8.15
CA ALA A 37 -14.13 -6.08 -8.10
C ALA A 37 -14.19 -4.60 -7.73
N ASN A 38 -15.15 -3.84 -8.26
CA ASN A 38 -15.33 -2.44 -7.89
C ASN A 38 -15.68 -2.27 -6.41
N ASP A 39 -16.53 -3.12 -5.86
CA ASP A 39 -16.85 -3.10 -4.43
C ASP A 39 -15.61 -3.37 -3.58
N ILE A 40 -14.78 -4.33 -3.98
CA ILE A 40 -13.52 -4.61 -3.31
C ILE A 40 -12.59 -3.39 -3.39
N LEU A 41 -12.43 -2.81 -4.56
CA LEU A 41 -11.57 -1.64 -4.75
C LEU A 41 -12.05 -0.43 -3.96
N ASP A 42 -13.36 -0.21 -3.86
CA ASP A 42 -13.93 0.84 -3.02
C ASP A 42 -13.55 0.64 -1.55
N SER A 43 -13.68 -0.59 -1.06
CA SER A 43 -13.34 -0.93 0.32
C SER A 43 -11.84 -0.79 0.60
N VAL A 44 -11.00 -1.27 -0.31
CA VAL A 44 -9.55 -1.18 -0.18
C VAL A 44 -9.09 0.27 -0.19
N THR A 45 -9.62 1.07 -1.11
CA THR A 45 -9.26 2.48 -1.22
C THR A 45 -9.67 3.26 0.02
N ALA A 46 -10.88 3.04 0.52
CA ALA A 46 -11.37 3.67 1.74
C ALA A 46 -10.51 3.29 2.95
N PHE A 47 -10.20 2.01 3.09
CA PHE A 47 -9.33 1.53 4.17
C PHE A 47 -7.95 2.18 4.12
N TRP A 48 -7.35 2.28 2.92
CA TRP A 48 -6.04 2.89 2.74
C TRP A 48 -6.04 4.37 3.16
N LEU A 49 -7.06 5.11 2.75
CA LEU A 49 -7.21 6.53 3.11
C LEU A 49 -7.48 6.71 4.61
N GLU A 50 -8.29 5.86 5.21
CA GLU A 50 -8.55 5.87 6.67
C GLU A 50 -7.28 5.54 7.46
N SER A 51 -6.35 4.81 6.85
CA SER A 51 -5.03 4.52 7.42
C SER A 51 -4.00 5.59 7.06
N ASP A 52 -4.44 6.82 6.80
CA ASP A 52 -3.65 8.00 6.43
C ASP A 52 -2.91 7.93 5.09
N GLY A 53 -3.15 6.90 4.27
CA GLY A 53 -2.51 6.76 2.96
C GLY A 53 -1.00 6.56 3.02
N LEU A 54 -0.48 6.03 4.13
CA LEU A 54 0.95 5.87 4.36
C LEU A 54 1.35 4.41 4.37
N TYR A 55 2.42 4.09 3.65
CA TYR A 55 3.06 2.78 3.70
C TYR A 55 4.07 2.76 4.83
N GLY A 56 3.93 1.81 5.76
CA GLY A 56 4.89 1.62 6.85
C GLY A 56 6.08 0.78 6.40
N LEU A 57 7.22 1.42 6.17
CA LEU A 57 8.47 0.74 5.84
C LEU A 57 9.24 0.47 7.13
N LYS A 58 9.41 -0.81 7.47
CA LYS A 58 10.18 -1.18 8.65
C LYS A 58 11.65 -0.82 8.47
N LEU A 59 12.20 -0.07 9.42
CA LEU A 59 13.62 0.30 9.41
C LEU A 59 14.47 -0.81 10.02
N PRO A 60 15.68 -1.04 9.46
CA PRO A 60 16.64 -1.95 10.09
C PRO A 60 16.99 -1.50 11.50
N GLN A 61 17.33 -2.46 12.36
CA GLN A 61 17.79 -2.18 13.71
C GLN A 61 19.07 -1.35 13.66
N GLY A 62 19.17 -0.32 14.52
CA GLY A 62 20.35 0.51 14.64
C GLY A 62 20.51 1.59 13.58
N VAL A 63 19.53 1.76 12.70
CA VAL A 63 19.55 2.84 11.71
C VAL A 63 19.44 4.19 12.40
N ASP A 64 20.34 5.11 12.03
CA ASP A 64 20.32 6.49 12.51
C ASP A 64 19.35 7.31 11.68
N THR A 65 18.19 7.64 12.27
CA THR A 65 17.15 8.41 11.61
C THR A 65 17.49 9.91 11.47
N THR A 66 18.59 10.35 12.09
CA THR A 66 19.07 11.73 11.96
C THR A 66 20.08 11.92 10.84
N ASP A 67 20.53 10.83 10.22
CA ASP A 67 21.48 10.88 9.10
C ASP A 67 20.83 11.56 7.88
N PRO A 68 21.42 12.61 7.31
CA PRO A 68 20.86 13.28 6.13
C PRO A 68 20.64 12.36 4.93
N ARG A 69 21.40 11.26 4.82
CA ARG A 69 21.25 10.29 3.74
C ARG A 69 19.96 9.49 3.85
N MET A 70 19.36 9.45 5.04
CA MET A 70 18.12 8.73 5.29
C MET A 70 16.99 9.25 4.40
N GLU A 71 16.84 10.56 4.29
CA GLU A 71 15.76 11.16 3.49
C GLU A 71 15.90 10.79 2.01
N SER A 72 17.11 10.84 1.47
CA SER A 72 17.37 10.44 0.09
C SER A 72 17.08 8.95 -0.14
N ALA A 73 17.45 8.09 0.81
CA ALA A 73 17.17 6.66 0.75
C ALA A 73 15.64 6.41 0.79
N LEU A 74 14.91 7.12 1.62
CA LEU A 74 13.46 7.00 1.72
C LEU A 74 12.75 7.52 0.48
N ASP A 75 13.28 8.55 -0.18
CA ASP A 75 12.78 9.00 -1.48
C ASP A 75 12.85 7.87 -2.53
N GLY A 76 13.97 7.15 -2.56
CA GLY A 76 14.14 6.01 -3.46
C GLY A 76 13.18 4.87 -3.14
N TRP A 77 12.98 4.55 -1.87
CA TRP A 77 12.02 3.54 -1.44
C TRP A 77 10.59 3.95 -1.75
N THR A 78 10.24 5.21 -1.56
CA THR A 78 8.91 5.74 -1.89
C THR A 78 8.60 5.54 -3.37
N ALA A 79 9.54 5.88 -4.25
CA ALA A 79 9.37 5.68 -5.69
C ALA A 79 9.22 4.20 -6.04
N LYS A 80 10.04 3.34 -5.45
CA LYS A 80 9.98 1.89 -5.70
C LYS A 80 8.63 1.30 -5.29
N ILE A 81 8.15 1.65 -4.11
CA ILE A 81 6.89 1.12 -3.58
C ILE A 81 5.70 1.70 -4.35
N GLN A 82 5.74 2.99 -4.71
CA GLN A 82 4.71 3.58 -5.54
C GLN A 82 4.61 2.85 -6.89
N ASN A 83 5.75 2.50 -7.50
CA ASN A 83 5.76 1.74 -8.75
C ASN A 83 5.14 0.34 -8.57
N GLN A 84 5.38 -0.32 -7.44
CA GLN A 84 4.75 -1.61 -7.13
C GLN A 84 3.24 -1.48 -6.98
N PHE A 85 2.77 -0.44 -6.29
CA PHE A 85 1.34 -0.15 -6.18
C PHE A 85 0.73 0.14 -7.54
N ASP A 86 1.37 0.97 -8.34
CA ASP A 86 0.89 1.32 -9.68
C ASP A 86 0.81 0.08 -10.59
N ALA A 87 1.78 -0.81 -10.51
CA ALA A 87 1.76 -2.07 -11.26
C ALA A 87 0.60 -2.97 -10.84
N PHE A 88 0.32 -3.06 -9.53
CA PHE A 88 -0.79 -3.87 -9.03
C PHE A 88 -2.14 -3.32 -9.51
N PHE A 89 -2.33 -2.01 -9.46
CA PHE A 89 -3.58 -1.35 -9.83
C PHE A 89 -3.66 -0.97 -11.32
N ALA A 90 -2.66 -1.33 -12.12
CA ALA A 90 -2.72 -1.18 -13.58
C ALA A 90 -3.52 -2.30 -14.26
N HIS A 91 -3.74 -3.40 -13.58
CA HIS A 91 -4.53 -4.50 -14.12
C HIS A 91 -5.98 -4.08 -14.36
N THR A 92 -6.50 -4.39 -15.54
CA THR A 92 -7.89 -4.09 -15.91
C THR A 92 -8.81 -5.29 -15.81
N ASP A 93 -8.27 -6.49 -15.55
CA ASP A 93 -9.06 -7.70 -15.37
C ASP A 93 -9.65 -7.74 -13.95
N ALA A 94 -10.98 -7.73 -13.87
CA ALA A 94 -11.68 -7.80 -12.58
C ALA A 94 -11.25 -9.01 -11.74
N LYS A 95 -10.96 -10.14 -12.38
CA LYS A 95 -10.53 -11.37 -11.71
C LYS A 95 -9.24 -11.18 -10.91
N HIS A 96 -8.33 -10.33 -11.40
CA HIS A 96 -7.08 -10.02 -10.68
C HIS A 96 -7.35 -9.55 -9.26
N TYR A 97 -8.30 -8.62 -9.09
CA TYR A 97 -8.64 -8.08 -7.78
C TYR A 97 -9.45 -9.04 -6.93
N ILE A 98 -10.39 -9.76 -7.56
CA ILE A 98 -11.20 -10.76 -6.88
C ILE A 98 -10.29 -11.85 -6.28
N ASP A 99 -9.39 -12.41 -7.08
CA ASP A 99 -8.53 -13.51 -6.63
C ASP A 99 -7.58 -13.10 -5.51
N ARG A 100 -7.11 -11.86 -5.52
CA ARG A 100 -6.12 -11.39 -4.55
C ARG A 100 -6.71 -10.70 -3.33
N LEU A 101 -7.86 -10.07 -3.48
CA LEU A 101 -8.44 -9.20 -2.44
C LEU A 101 -9.84 -9.60 -1.99
N LYS A 102 -10.39 -10.72 -2.47
CA LYS A 102 -11.78 -11.12 -2.14
C LYS A 102 -12.04 -11.33 -0.65
N GLY A 103 -11.00 -11.65 0.11
CA GLY A 103 -11.11 -11.79 1.55
C GLY A 103 -11.10 -10.47 2.31
N PHE A 104 -10.99 -9.35 1.60
CA PHE A 104 -10.96 -8.04 2.23
C PHE A 104 -12.38 -7.63 2.65
N ASN A 105 -12.60 -7.55 3.96
CA ASN A 105 -13.91 -7.27 4.55
C ASN A 105 -13.88 -6.19 5.63
N GLY A 106 -12.88 -5.32 5.60
CA GLY A 106 -12.70 -4.24 6.58
C GLY A 106 -11.97 -4.65 7.85
N ASN A 107 -11.68 -5.93 8.04
CA ASN A 107 -10.91 -6.42 9.19
C ASN A 107 -9.43 -6.65 8.87
N TRP A 108 -8.99 -6.25 7.71
CA TRP A 108 -7.62 -6.45 7.28
C TRP A 108 -6.68 -5.49 8.00
N ARG A 109 -5.54 -6.02 8.34
CA ARG A 109 -4.43 -5.19 8.81
C ARG A 109 -3.80 -4.49 7.62
N LYS A 110 -3.40 -3.26 7.83
CA LYS A 110 -2.69 -2.47 6.82
C LYS A 110 -1.47 -3.21 6.27
N GLU A 111 -0.69 -3.86 7.14
CA GLU A 111 0.47 -4.65 6.76
C GLU A 111 0.11 -5.79 5.81
N ALA A 112 -0.99 -6.50 6.06
CA ALA A 112 -1.44 -7.59 5.19
C ALA A 112 -1.78 -7.07 3.79
N LEU A 113 -2.45 -5.92 3.71
CA LEU A 113 -2.76 -5.28 2.43
C LEU A 113 -1.49 -4.85 1.70
N GLN A 114 -0.54 -4.22 2.40
CA GLN A 114 0.76 -3.84 1.83
C GLN A 114 1.47 -5.05 1.22
N ASN A 115 1.51 -6.16 1.94
CA ASN A 115 2.19 -7.37 1.49
C ASN A 115 1.56 -7.98 0.24
N ILE A 116 0.24 -7.94 0.12
CA ILE A 116 -0.45 -8.42 -1.08
C ILE A 116 -0.09 -7.56 -2.29
N ILE A 117 -0.10 -6.25 -2.14
CA ILE A 117 0.14 -5.31 -3.24
C ILE A 117 1.60 -5.37 -3.70
N THR A 118 2.54 -5.56 -2.78
CA THR A 118 3.98 -5.55 -3.09
C THR A 118 4.58 -6.94 -3.29
N ALA A 119 3.76 -7.97 -3.29
CA ALA A 119 4.20 -9.36 -3.47
C ALA A 119 4.78 -9.62 -4.86
#